data_7302f6e84ad933a46d68b337782f9811
#
_entry.id   7302f6e84ad933a46d68b337782f9811
#
_cell.length_a   1.000
_cell.length_b   1.000
_cell.length_c   1.000
_cell.angle_alpha   90.00
_cell.angle_beta   90.00
_cell.angle_gamma   90.00
#
_symmetry.space_group_name_H-M   'P 1'
#
loop_
_entity.id
_entity.type
_entity.pdbx_description
1 polymer ?
#
loop_
_entity_poly.entity_id
_entity_poly.type
_entity_poly.pdbx_seq_one_letter_code
_entity_poly.pdbx_strand_id
1 'polypeptide(L)'
;MSEEERISRERSSPPLQSLPPPEVQQVENARREEAARERARREQELWKGRGRREPEDRRPRPEEPVSREIVIPGEIIASGRMRAGPGTYQEGDDIFAACLGIKTARDGYISVIPLTGKYIPKQGDVVVGKVIEMTPSAWVIDLNSPYVSPLSGAETPWEVEFNETSKYMVIGDTVLIEIRGVDSIKKVSVTMNGPGLRKLVGGQTMDIDASKVPRLIGRGGSMISLLKRLTRCSMLVGQNGRVWLDGTVDDIHVAMAAIRKIESEAHRLGLTDAVAAFIEDMRKELDARKAERELTRDAREEYAIMKERIDKTEEE
;
A
#
# COMPACT_ATOMS: atom_id res chain seq x y z
N MET A 1 24.43 27.55 51.84
CA MET A 1 23.96 26.15 51.68
C MET A 1 25.15 25.37 51.21
N SER A 2 25.72 24.62 52.14
CA SER A 2 27.01 23.94 52.01
C SER A 2 26.87 22.58 51.32
N GLU A 3 27.91 22.18 50.64
CA GLU A 3 28.06 20.93 49.86
C GLU A 3 27.76 19.65 50.67
N GLU A 4 27.70 19.74 51.98
CA GLU A 4 27.38 18.63 52.90
C GLU A 4 25.88 18.22 52.91
N GLU A 5 24.97 19.06 52.49
CA GLU A 5 23.54 18.72 52.38
C GLU A 5 23.15 17.96 51.12
N ARG A 6 24.04 17.90 50.11
CA ARG A 6 23.81 17.13 48.84
C ARG A 6 24.20 15.64 48.98
N ILE A 7 25.09 15.30 49.91
CA ILE A 7 25.59 13.91 50.03
C ILE A 7 24.67 13.01 50.87
N SER A 8 23.74 13.61 51.64
CA SER A 8 22.82 12.86 52.52
C SER A 8 21.55 12.32 51.82
N ARG A 9 21.30 12.64 50.55
CA ARG A 9 20.10 12.19 49.83
C ARG A 9 20.28 10.97 48.90
N GLU A 10 21.49 10.44 48.78
CA GLU A 10 21.75 9.35 47.81
C GLU A 10 21.88 7.92 48.41
N ARG A 11 21.45 7.72 49.68
CA ARG A 11 21.47 6.33 50.25
C ARG A 11 20.17 6.00 50.98
N SER A 12 19.09 5.84 50.22
CA SER A 12 17.96 5.02 50.66
C SER A 12 17.46 4.14 49.51
N SER A 13 18.18 3.08 49.29
CA SER A 13 17.68 1.93 48.55
C SER A 13 16.46 1.37 49.28
N PRO A 14 15.34 1.06 48.63
CA PRO A 14 14.22 0.42 49.29
C PRO A 14 14.64 -0.94 49.85
N PRO A 15 14.13 -1.36 51.02
CA PRO A 15 14.48 -2.64 51.62
C PRO A 15 14.11 -3.76 50.65
N LEU A 16 15.07 -4.69 50.45
CA LEU A 16 14.86 -5.98 49.79
C LEU A 16 13.66 -6.66 50.47
N GLN A 17 12.49 -6.69 49.80
CA GLN A 17 11.38 -7.50 50.23
C GLN A 17 11.84 -8.96 50.20
N SER A 18 12.00 -9.56 51.38
CA SER A 18 12.32 -10.97 51.57
C SER A 18 11.28 -11.81 50.84
N LEU A 19 11.71 -12.59 49.88
CA LEU A 19 10.86 -13.58 49.17
C LEU A 19 10.19 -14.47 50.23
N PRO A 20 8.88 -14.67 50.12
CA PRO A 20 8.15 -15.55 51.04
C PRO A 20 8.67 -16.98 50.97
N PRO A 21 8.59 -17.74 52.06
CA PRO A 21 9.09 -19.13 52.12
C PRO A 21 8.47 -19.97 50.99
N PRO A 22 9.20 -21.00 50.50
CA PRO A 22 8.78 -21.78 49.32
C PRO A 22 7.40 -22.44 49.48
N GLU A 23 6.98 -22.76 50.69
CA GLU A 23 5.62 -23.27 50.97
C GLU A 23 4.52 -22.25 50.71
N VAL A 24 4.74 -20.97 51.02
CA VAL A 24 3.77 -19.90 50.76
C VAL A 24 3.67 -19.63 49.26
N GLN A 25 4.77 -19.69 48.52
CA GLN A 25 4.77 -19.56 47.06
C GLN A 25 4.01 -20.69 46.36
N GLN A 26 4.13 -21.91 46.85
CA GLN A 26 3.38 -23.04 46.30
C GLN A 26 1.86 -22.89 46.50
N VAL A 27 1.44 -22.43 47.68
CA VAL A 27 0.02 -22.18 47.97
C VAL A 27 -0.53 -21.03 47.14
N GLU A 28 0.24 -19.94 46.94
CA GLU A 28 -0.17 -18.84 46.07
C GLU A 28 -0.23 -19.25 44.59
N ASN A 29 0.70 -20.04 44.11
CA ASN A 29 0.67 -20.54 42.75
C ASN A 29 -0.52 -21.49 42.51
N ALA A 30 -0.80 -22.40 43.45
CA ALA A 30 -1.97 -23.26 43.38
C ALA A 30 -3.29 -22.46 43.33
N ARG A 31 -3.42 -21.38 44.16
CA ARG A 31 -4.59 -20.48 44.11
C ARG A 31 -4.70 -19.70 42.82
N ARG A 32 -3.58 -19.28 42.23
CA ARG A 32 -3.57 -18.60 40.92
C ARG A 32 -3.98 -19.54 39.80
N GLU A 33 -3.52 -20.79 39.83
CA GLU A 33 -3.95 -21.80 38.83
C GLU A 33 -5.42 -22.16 38.96
N GLU A 34 -5.94 -22.28 40.18
CA GLU A 34 -7.35 -22.56 40.43
C GLU A 34 -8.24 -21.40 39.95
N ALA A 35 -7.85 -20.17 40.25
CA ALA A 35 -8.52 -18.97 39.76
C ALA A 35 -8.47 -18.83 38.23
N ALA A 36 -7.37 -19.24 37.59
CA ALA A 36 -7.25 -19.27 36.14
C ALA A 36 -8.14 -20.34 35.51
N ARG A 37 -8.25 -21.52 36.11
CA ARG A 37 -9.16 -22.58 35.66
C ARG A 37 -10.62 -22.18 35.82
N GLU A 38 -10.97 -21.48 36.89
CA GLU A 38 -12.32 -20.99 37.11
C GLU A 38 -12.70 -19.87 36.11
N ARG A 39 -11.78 -18.98 35.79
CA ARG A 39 -11.96 -17.97 34.73
C ARG A 39 -12.16 -18.62 33.36
N ALA A 40 -11.31 -19.60 33.01
CA ALA A 40 -11.46 -20.35 31.75
C ALA A 40 -12.79 -21.12 31.67
N ARG A 41 -13.28 -21.69 32.78
CA ARG A 41 -14.62 -22.30 32.82
C ARG A 41 -15.76 -21.31 32.62
N ARG A 42 -15.69 -20.13 33.29
CA ARG A 42 -16.66 -19.04 33.08
C ARG A 42 -16.68 -18.52 31.66
N GLU A 43 -15.49 -18.37 31.05
CA GLU A 43 -15.39 -17.97 29.63
C GLU A 43 -16.02 -19.04 28.72
N GLN A 44 -15.78 -20.34 28.97
CA GLN A 44 -16.38 -21.40 28.19
C GLN A 44 -17.91 -21.48 28.37
N GLU A 45 -18.43 -21.18 29.54
CA GLU A 45 -19.87 -21.11 29.78
C GLU A 45 -20.53 -19.91 29.12
N LEU A 46 -19.85 -18.75 29.14
CA LEU A 46 -20.25 -17.54 28.40
C LEU A 46 -20.27 -17.76 26.89
N TRP A 47 -19.35 -18.57 26.38
CA TRP A 47 -19.30 -18.96 24.98
C TRP A 47 -20.39 -19.96 24.59
N LYS A 48 -20.75 -20.88 25.48
CA LYS A 48 -21.86 -21.85 25.27
C LYS A 48 -23.25 -21.19 25.33
N GLY A 49 -23.40 -20.11 26.10
CA GLY A 49 -24.65 -19.35 26.20
C GLY A 49 -24.89 -18.35 25.06
N ARG A 50 -23.90 -17.98 24.30
CA ARG A 50 -24.07 -17.25 23.02
C ARG A 50 -24.37 -18.31 21.97
N GLY A 51 -25.64 -18.71 21.87
CA GLY A 51 -26.10 -19.52 20.75
C GLY A 51 -25.49 -18.98 19.46
N ARG A 52 -24.85 -19.87 18.70
CA ARG A 52 -24.53 -19.60 17.30
C ARG A 52 -25.83 -19.09 16.68
N ARG A 53 -25.96 -17.77 16.55
CA ARG A 53 -26.73 -17.25 15.45
C ARG A 53 -25.92 -17.72 14.24
N GLU A 54 -26.38 -18.77 13.61
CA GLU A 54 -25.95 -19.14 12.28
C GLU A 54 -25.91 -17.84 11.51
N PRO A 55 -24.79 -17.53 10.79
CA PRO A 55 -24.79 -16.38 9.92
C PRO A 55 -26.02 -16.60 9.03
N GLU A 56 -27.06 -15.80 9.26
CA GLU A 56 -28.20 -15.70 8.38
C GLU A 56 -27.64 -15.77 6.98
N ASP A 57 -28.02 -16.81 6.27
CA ASP A 57 -27.66 -17.09 4.89
C ASP A 57 -27.74 -15.77 4.10
N ARG A 58 -26.64 -15.01 4.13
CA ARG A 58 -26.44 -13.88 3.23
C ARG A 58 -26.21 -14.48 1.87
N ARG A 59 -27.27 -15.11 1.33
CA ARG A 59 -27.33 -15.28 -0.11
C ARG A 59 -26.96 -13.93 -0.68
N PRO A 60 -25.89 -13.83 -1.48
CA PRO A 60 -25.61 -12.58 -2.16
C PRO A 60 -26.93 -12.20 -2.82
N ARG A 61 -27.50 -11.06 -2.41
CA ARG A 61 -28.65 -10.50 -3.13
C ARG A 61 -28.27 -10.60 -4.59
N PRO A 62 -29.12 -11.16 -5.47
CA PRO A 62 -28.81 -11.19 -6.88
C PRO A 62 -28.41 -9.76 -7.24
N GLU A 63 -27.14 -9.61 -7.64
CA GLU A 63 -26.64 -8.34 -8.13
C GLU A 63 -27.57 -8.04 -9.30
N GLU A 64 -28.48 -7.08 -9.12
CA GLU A 64 -29.26 -6.55 -10.23
C GLU A 64 -28.23 -6.24 -11.30
N PRO A 65 -28.46 -6.63 -12.55
CA PRO A 65 -27.51 -6.39 -13.62
C PRO A 65 -27.27 -4.88 -13.64
N VAL A 66 -26.11 -4.49 -13.13
CA VAL A 66 -25.67 -3.09 -13.14
C VAL A 66 -25.66 -2.71 -14.62
N SER A 67 -26.68 -2.03 -15.06
CA SER A 67 -26.74 -1.47 -16.42
C SER A 67 -25.49 -0.56 -16.50
N ARG A 68 -24.47 -1.03 -17.22
CA ARG A 68 -23.24 -0.27 -17.45
C ARG A 68 -23.54 0.82 -18.45
N GLU A 69 -24.35 1.75 -18.06
CA GLU A 69 -24.73 2.91 -18.87
C GLU A 69 -23.58 3.92 -18.77
N ILE A 70 -22.99 4.22 -19.91
CA ILE A 70 -21.97 5.26 -20.02
C ILE A 70 -22.70 6.58 -20.08
N VAL A 71 -22.33 7.51 -19.21
CA VAL A 71 -22.89 8.84 -19.12
C VAL A 71 -21.84 9.90 -19.41
N ILE A 72 -22.27 10.97 -20.05
CA ILE A 72 -21.41 12.12 -20.38
C ILE A 72 -21.62 13.28 -19.38
N PRO A 73 -20.63 14.16 -19.18
CA PRO A 73 -20.81 15.34 -18.34
C PRO A 73 -21.99 16.18 -18.73
N GLY A 74 -22.81 16.56 -17.74
CA GLY A 74 -24.04 17.35 -17.95
C GLY A 74 -25.30 16.54 -18.33
N GLU A 75 -25.20 15.22 -18.45
CA GLU A 75 -26.34 14.34 -18.68
C GLU A 75 -27.16 14.14 -17.42
N ILE A 76 -28.49 14.16 -17.50
CA ILE A 76 -29.40 13.86 -16.40
C ILE A 76 -29.38 12.34 -16.17
N ILE A 77 -28.94 11.92 -15.00
CA ILE A 77 -28.80 10.50 -14.65
C ILE A 77 -29.89 10.00 -13.70
N ALA A 78 -30.54 10.92 -12.99
CA ALA A 78 -31.71 10.62 -12.16
C ALA A 78 -32.49 11.88 -11.84
N SER A 79 -33.78 11.71 -11.55
CA SER A 79 -34.66 12.76 -11.04
C SER A 79 -35.43 12.25 -9.82
N GLY A 80 -35.65 13.09 -8.81
CA GLY A 80 -36.50 12.80 -7.67
C GLY A 80 -35.77 12.29 -6.42
N ARG A 81 -36.21 11.16 -5.83
CA ARG A 81 -35.82 10.73 -4.49
C ARG A 81 -34.39 10.23 -4.30
N MET A 82 -33.60 10.13 -5.34
CA MET A 82 -32.20 9.71 -5.25
C MET A 82 -31.31 10.85 -4.73
N ARG A 83 -30.19 10.49 -4.11
CA ARG A 83 -29.18 11.44 -3.64
C ARG A 83 -27.96 11.43 -4.55
N ALA A 84 -27.41 12.61 -4.78
CA ALA A 84 -26.17 12.74 -5.54
C ALA A 84 -25.00 12.12 -4.77
N GLY A 85 -24.26 11.21 -5.42
CA GLY A 85 -23.06 10.56 -4.93
C GLY A 85 -21.80 11.09 -5.61
N PRO A 86 -20.65 10.42 -5.44
CA PRO A 86 -19.41 10.79 -6.11
C PRO A 86 -19.55 10.83 -7.63
N GLY A 87 -18.94 11.84 -8.27
CA GLY A 87 -18.98 12.02 -9.73
C GLY A 87 -20.31 12.56 -10.26
N THR A 88 -21.20 13.08 -9.38
CA THR A 88 -22.48 13.69 -9.74
C THR A 88 -22.66 15.01 -9.01
N TYR A 89 -23.53 15.86 -9.53
CA TYR A 89 -24.00 17.07 -8.85
C TYR A 89 -25.50 17.19 -9.00
N GLN A 90 -26.13 17.86 -8.07
CA GLN A 90 -27.57 18.05 -8.04
C GLN A 90 -27.92 19.52 -8.37
N GLU A 91 -28.89 19.70 -9.25
CA GLU A 91 -29.46 21.02 -9.56
C GLU A 91 -30.97 20.88 -9.56
N GLY A 92 -31.64 21.50 -8.56
CA GLY A 92 -33.06 21.28 -8.32
C GLY A 92 -33.37 19.83 -7.92
N ASP A 93 -34.33 19.23 -8.65
CA ASP A 93 -34.71 17.81 -8.44
C ASP A 93 -33.94 16.83 -9.33
N ASP A 94 -33.08 17.32 -10.20
CA ASP A 94 -32.32 16.52 -11.15
C ASP A 94 -30.88 16.34 -10.70
N ILE A 95 -30.35 15.14 -10.96
CA ILE A 95 -28.97 14.78 -10.70
C ILE A 95 -28.24 14.57 -12.03
N PHE A 96 -27.15 15.31 -12.20
CA PHE A 96 -26.35 15.35 -13.41
C PHE A 96 -25.01 14.60 -13.21
N ALA A 97 -24.50 14.03 -14.30
CA ALA A 97 -23.14 13.50 -14.32
C ALA A 97 -22.12 14.66 -14.34
N ALA A 98 -21.13 14.62 -13.43
CA ALA A 98 -20.04 15.58 -13.39
C ALA A 98 -18.85 15.18 -14.28
N CYS A 99 -18.75 13.91 -14.67
CA CYS A 99 -17.64 13.35 -15.44
C CYS A 99 -18.12 12.25 -16.39
N LEU A 100 -17.30 11.96 -17.41
CA LEU A 100 -17.49 10.81 -18.28
C LEU A 100 -17.26 9.52 -17.47
N GLY A 101 -18.26 8.64 -17.38
CA GLY A 101 -18.15 7.47 -16.53
C GLY A 101 -19.28 6.47 -16.68
N ILE A 102 -19.30 5.51 -15.78
CA ILE A 102 -20.33 4.48 -15.68
C ILE A 102 -21.26 4.84 -14.53
N LYS A 103 -22.55 4.96 -14.83
CA LYS A 103 -23.61 5.18 -13.84
C LYS A 103 -23.73 3.97 -12.92
N THR A 104 -23.81 4.21 -11.63
CA THR A 104 -24.03 3.19 -10.60
C THR A 104 -25.01 3.71 -9.56
N ALA A 105 -26.06 2.94 -9.29
CA ALA A 105 -27.03 3.25 -8.24
C ALA A 105 -26.88 2.23 -7.12
N ARG A 106 -26.69 2.67 -5.88
CA ARG A 106 -26.62 1.84 -4.67
C ARG A 106 -27.22 2.59 -3.48
N ASP A 107 -28.03 1.90 -2.69
CA ASP A 107 -28.55 2.39 -1.40
C ASP A 107 -29.23 3.78 -1.48
N GLY A 108 -29.91 4.07 -2.60
CA GLY A 108 -30.58 5.36 -2.80
C GLY A 108 -29.63 6.50 -3.23
N TYR A 109 -28.34 6.21 -3.44
CA TYR A 109 -27.37 7.14 -4.04
C TYR A 109 -27.11 6.77 -5.50
N ILE A 110 -26.98 7.79 -6.34
CA ILE A 110 -26.51 7.62 -7.71
C ILE A 110 -25.14 8.25 -7.83
N SER A 111 -24.22 7.51 -8.41
CA SER A 111 -22.81 7.91 -8.57
C SER A 111 -22.31 7.56 -9.96
N VAL A 112 -21.30 8.28 -10.41
CA VAL A 112 -20.62 8.02 -11.67
C VAL A 112 -19.19 7.60 -11.36
N ILE A 113 -18.80 6.41 -11.83
CA ILE A 113 -17.43 5.91 -11.76
C ILE A 113 -16.70 6.46 -12.99
N PRO A 114 -15.71 7.36 -12.83
CA PRO A 114 -15.01 7.93 -13.97
C PRO A 114 -14.24 6.86 -14.75
N LEU A 115 -14.29 6.90 -16.07
CA LEU A 115 -13.52 6.04 -16.97
C LEU A 115 -12.08 6.52 -17.14
N THR A 116 -11.86 7.83 -17.04
CA THR A 116 -10.57 8.50 -17.16
C THR A 116 -10.52 9.69 -16.21
N GLY A 117 -9.35 10.10 -15.82
CA GLY A 117 -9.17 11.30 -15.01
C GLY A 117 -8.08 11.13 -13.95
N LYS A 118 -7.65 12.28 -13.41
CA LYS A 118 -6.70 12.30 -12.29
C LYS A 118 -7.35 11.72 -11.03
N TYR A 119 -6.53 11.11 -10.22
CA TYR A 119 -6.95 10.59 -8.93
C TYR A 119 -7.49 11.72 -8.04
N ILE A 120 -8.64 11.49 -7.46
CA ILE A 120 -9.24 12.38 -6.45
C ILE A 120 -9.17 11.65 -5.10
N PRO A 121 -8.46 12.21 -4.10
CA PRO A 121 -8.29 11.59 -2.79
C PRO A 121 -9.62 11.33 -2.08
N LYS A 122 -9.73 10.14 -1.48
CA LYS A 122 -10.87 9.74 -0.64
C LYS A 122 -10.36 9.23 0.69
N GLN A 123 -11.15 9.42 1.74
CA GLN A 123 -10.85 8.88 3.06
C GLN A 123 -10.74 7.36 3.02
N GLY A 124 -9.71 6.81 3.66
CA GLY A 124 -9.42 5.38 3.72
C GLY A 124 -8.64 4.83 2.53
N ASP A 125 -8.30 5.66 1.54
CA ASP A 125 -7.47 5.24 0.41
C ASP A 125 -6.00 5.07 0.87
N VAL A 126 -5.41 3.93 0.52
CA VAL A 126 -3.97 3.70 0.68
C VAL A 126 -3.27 4.09 -0.62
N VAL A 127 -2.32 5.01 -0.52
CA VAL A 127 -1.67 5.63 -1.68
C VAL A 127 -0.15 5.61 -1.56
N VAL A 128 0.52 5.55 -2.69
CA VAL A 128 1.97 5.72 -2.78
C VAL A 128 2.27 7.19 -3.04
N GLY A 129 2.84 7.87 -2.05
CA GLY A 129 3.22 9.28 -2.14
C GLY A 129 4.72 9.46 -2.38
N LYS A 130 5.09 10.65 -2.85
CA LYS A 130 6.49 11.07 -2.99
C LYS A 130 6.72 12.36 -2.21
N VAL A 131 7.79 12.42 -1.43
CA VAL A 131 8.17 13.63 -0.69
C VAL A 131 8.68 14.67 -1.69
N ILE A 132 8.03 15.83 -1.73
CA ILE A 132 8.40 16.94 -2.62
C ILE A 132 9.02 18.12 -1.87
N GLU A 133 8.67 18.30 -0.60
CA GLU A 133 9.17 19.38 0.24
C GLU A 133 9.29 18.92 1.69
N MET A 134 10.19 19.54 2.44
CA MET A 134 10.35 19.30 3.88
C MET A 134 10.19 20.62 4.64
N THR A 135 9.46 20.56 5.73
CA THR A 135 9.31 21.63 6.70
C THR A 135 9.89 21.20 8.05
N PRO A 136 10.12 22.09 9.00
CA PRO A 136 10.68 21.73 10.31
C PRO A 136 9.89 20.68 11.11
N SER A 137 8.59 20.50 10.82
CA SER A 137 7.69 19.59 11.56
C SER A 137 6.88 18.64 10.70
N ALA A 138 7.02 18.70 9.37
CA ALA A 138 6.21 17.92 8.44
C ALA A 138 6.92 17.74 7.08
N TRP A 139 6.42 16.81 6.30
CA TRP A 139 6.78 16.62 4.88
C TRP A 139 5.58 16.92 3.99
N VAL A 140 5.80 17.55 2.86
CA VAL A 140 4.77 17.72 1.84
C VAL A 140 4.87 16.55 0.86
N ILE A 141 3.77 15.84 0.73
CA ILE A 141 3.68 14.62 -0.08
C ILE A 141 2.86 14.91 -1.35
N ASP A 142 3.44 14.57 -2.49
CA ASP A 142 2.72 14.47 -3.76
C ASP A 142 1.97 13.15 -3.84
N LEU A 143 0.66 13.23 -4.04
CA LEU A 143 -0.26 12.09 -4.09
C LEU A 143 -0.62 11.66 -5.52
N ASN A 144 0.04 12.18 -6.55
CA ASN A 144 -0.40 12.03 -7.95
C ASN A 144 -1.85 12.51 -8.14
N SER A 145 -2.22 13.59 -7.45
CA SER A 145 -3.53 14.20 -7.45
C SER A 145 -3.40 15.71 -7.66
N PRO A 146 -4.52 16.44 -7.94
CA PRO A 146 -4.48 17.89 -7.96
C PRO A 146 -4.11 18.55 -6.63
N TYR A 147 -4.09 17.77 -5.55
CA TYR A 147 -3.87 18.25 -4.19
C TYR A 147 -2.61 17.59 -3.62
N VAL A 148 -1.81 18.38 -2.94
CA VAL A 148 -0.69 17.89 -2.11
C VAL A 148 -1.15 17.76 -0.67
N SER A 149 -0.45 16.94 0.12
CA SER A 149 -0.81 16.71 1.50
C SER A 149 0.38 16.87 2.43
N PRO A 150 0.25 17.63 3.54
CA PRO A 150 1.25 17.61 4.58
C PRO A 150 1.14 16.33 5.42
N LEU A 151 2.25 15.62 5.59
CA LEU A 151 2.42 14.54 6.55
C LEU A 151 3.14 15.11 7.78
N SER A 152 2.41 15.27 8.87
CA SER A 152 2.98 15.75 10.14
C SER A 152 3.88 14.69 10.78
N GLY A 153 4.94 15.10 11.50
CA GLY A 153 5.77 14.19 12.29
C GLY A 153 4.97 13.35 13.30
N ALA A 154 3.89 13.90 13.87
CA ALA A 154 3.00 13.18 14.77
C ALA A 154 2.17 12.06 14.10
N GLU A 155 2.02 12.10 12.78
CA GLU A 155 1.32 11.09 11.97
C GLU A 155 2.29 10.06 11.35
N THR A 156 3.50 9.97 11.87
CA THR A 156 4.51 8.97 11.49
C THR A 156 4.78 8.01 12.64
N PRO A 157 5.28 6.80 12.40
CA PRO A 157 5.62 5.85 13.46
C PRO A 157 6.86 6.23 14.27
N TRP A 158 7.49 7.35 13.95
CA TRP A 158 8.70 7.86 14.60
C TRP A 158 8.39 9.06 15.50
N GLU A 159 9.11 9.20 16.58
CA GLU A 159 9.14 10.43 17.37
C GLU A 159 10.06 11.43 16.67
N VAL A 160 9.46 12.42 16.02
CA VAL A 160 10.16 13.41 15.22
C VAL A 160 10.26 14.71 16.00
N GLU A 161 11.47 15.09 16.36
CA GLU A 161 11.73 16.38 17.00
C GLU A 161 11.66 17.54 16.00
N PHE A 162 11.37 18.74 16.51
CA PHE A 162 11.32 19.93 15.67
C PHE A 162 12.65 20.16 14.97
N ASN A 163 12.63 20.40 13.66
CA ASN A 163 13.78 20.59 12.78
C ASN A 163 14.64 19.36 12.54
N GLU A 164 14.18 18.14 12.87
CA GLU A 164 14.89 16.87 12.62
C GLU A 164 14.24 16.00 11.53
N THR A 165 13.33 16.55 10.78
CA THR A 165 12.59 15.84 9.72
C THR A 165 13.53 15.18 8.70
N SER A 166 14.68 15.78 8.38
CA SER A 166 15.67 15.26 7.42
C SER A 166 16.33 13.94 7.84
N LYS A 167 16.32 13.60 9.14
CA LYS A 167 16.87 12.31 9.64
C LYS A 167 16.03 11.11 9.19
N TYR A 168 14.74 11.29 8.97
CA TYR A 168 13.79 10.21 8.68
C TYR A 168 13.48 10.10 7.20
N MET A 169 13.16 11.21 6.55
CA MET A 169 12.83 11.23 5.13
C MET A 169 13.43 12.46 4.46
N VAL A 170 13.86 12.28 3.20
CA VAL A 170 14.39 13.34 2.35
C VAL A 170 13.52 13.55 1.12
N ILE A 171 13.71 14.68 0.44
CA ILE A 171 13.02 14.98 -0.81
C ILE A 171 13.34 13.87 -1.83
N GLY A 172 12.29 13.35 -2.47
CA GLY A 172 12.39 12.25 -3.43
C GLY A 172 12.05 10.88 -2.83
N ASP A 173 12.03 10.72 -1.51
CA ASP A 173 11.62 9.49 -0.87
C ASP A 173 10.18 9.12 -1.22
N THR A 174 9.94 7.81 -1.33
CA THR A 174 8.62 7.25 -1.59
C THR A 174 8.04 6.68 -0.30
N VAL A 175 6.76 6.92 -0.06
CA VAL A 175 6.07 6.49 1.16
C VAL A 175 4.74 5.84 0.84
N LEU A 176 4.38 4.83 1.61
CA LEU A 176 3.04 4.24 1.60
C LEU A 176 2.26 4.85 2.77
N ILE A 177 1.18 5.56 2.47
CA ILE A 177 0.39 6.33 3.42
C ILE A 177 -1.09 6.11 3.19
N GLU A 178 -1.90 6.39 4.20
CA GLU A 178 -3.35 6.35 4.14
C GLU A 178 -3.93 7.76 4.23
N ILE A 179 -4.98 8.01 3.47
CA ILE A 179 -5.74 9.26 3.52
C ILE A 179 -6.69 9.19 4.70
N ARG A 180 -6.42 9.98 5.73
CA ARG A 180 -7.24 10.07 6.94
C ARG A 180 -8.54 10.83 6.72
N GLY A 181 -8.49 11.85 5.87
CA GLY A 181 -9.66 12.66 5.54
C GLY A 181 -9.37 13.71 4.49
N VAL A 182 -10.44 14.19 3.90
CA VAL A 182 -10.43 15.31 2.94
C VAL A 182 -11.45 16.34 3.42
N ASP A 183 -11.00 17.53 3.67
CA ASP A 183 -11.84 18.63 4.15
C ASP A 183 -12.68 19.23 3.02
N SER A 184 -13.69 20.01 3.36
CA SER A 184 -14.57 20.74 2.42
C SER A 184 -13.80 21.67 1.47
N ILE A 185 -12.69 22.24 1.94
CA ILE A 185 -11.75 23.05 1.15
C ILE A 185 -10.71 22.24 0.38
N LYS A 186 -10.90 20.92 0.28
CA LYS A 186 -9.99 19.97 -0.42
C LYS A 186 -8.59 19.84 0.20
N LYS A 187 -8.43 20.22 1.46
CA LYS A 187 -7.22 19.91 2.22
C LYS A 187 -7.22 18.43 2.57
N VAL A 188 -6.18 17.73 2.14
CA VAL A 188 -6.01 16.29 2.36
C VAL A 188 -5.15 16.07 3.61
N SER A 189 -5.61 15.24 4.54
CA SER A 189 -4.88 14.80 5.72
C SER A 189 -4.45 13.35 5.51
N VAL A 190 -3.19 13.04 5.76
CA VAL A 190 -2.63 11.69 5.60
C VAL A 190 -1.96 11.22 6.87
N THR A 191 -1.85 9.91 7.02
CA THR A 191 -1.17 9.26 8.13
C THR A 191 -0.28 8.12 7.64
N MET A 192 0.81 7.88 8.34
CA MET A 192 1.66 6.69 8.21
C MET A 192 1.50 5.76 9.43
N ASN A 193 0.68 6.13 10.42
CA ASN A 193 0.40 5.34 11.60
C ASN A 193 -0.69 4.29 11.30
N GLY A 194 -0.31 3.21 10.63
CA GLY A 194 -1.23 2.12 10.32
C GLY A 194 -0.50 0.83 9.94
N PRO A 195 -1.18 -0.32 9.98
CA PRO A 195 -0.56 -1.59 9.64
C PRO A 195 -0.13 -1.61 8.17
N GLY A 196 1.16 -1.88 7.95
CA GLY A 196 1.75 -1.96 6.61
C GLY A 196 2.16 -0.63 5.99
N LEU A 197 1.78 0.51 6.56
CA LEU A 197 2.21 1.83 6.11
C LEU A 197 3.68 2.05 6.50
N ARG A 198 4.49 2.55 5.56
CA ARG A 198 5.93 2.71 5.77
C ARG A 198 6.60 3.56 4.70
N LYS A 199 7.82 3.99 4.98
CA LYS A 199 8.76 4.45 3.97
C LYS A 199 9.13 3.28 3.05
N LEU A 200 9.13 3.50 1.74
CA LEU A 200 9.55 2.53 0.73
C LEU A 200 11.00 2.83 0.35
N VAL A 201 11.86 1.87 0.60
CA VAL A 201 13.30 2.02 0.37
C VAL A 201 13.68 1.29 -0.90
N GLY A 202 14.43 1.96 -1.78
CA GLY A 202 14.83 1.40 -3.07
C GLY A 202 13.67 1.29 -4.06
N GLY A 203 13.87 0.45 -5.09
CA GLY A 203 12.87 0.21 -6.13
C GLY A 203 12.63 1.41 -7.06
N GLN A 204 11.63 1.27 -7.91
CA GLN A 204 11.20 2.30 -8.84
C GLN A 204 9.70 2.54 -8.74
N THR A 205 9.28 3.75 -9.02
CA THR A 205 7.87 4.10 -9.09
C THR A 205 7.46 4.36 -10.53
N MET A 206 6.25 3.92 -10.89
CA MET A 206 5.61 4.29 -12.16
C MET A 206 4.18 4.74 -11.89
N ASP A 207 3.71 5.64 -12.73
CA ASP A 207 2.35 6.15 -12.66
C ASP A 207 1.51 5.51 -13.78
N ILE A 208 0.28 5.14 -13.44
CA ILE A 208 -0.76 4.62 -14.34
C ILE A 208 -2.07 5.39 -14.09
N ASP A 209 -3.01 5.29 -14.99
CA ASP A 209 -4.34 5.83 -14.75
C ASP A 209 -4.99 5.22 -13.50
N ALA A 210 -5.41 6.06 -12.56
CA ALA A 210 -6.09 5.63 -11.33
C ALA A 210 -7.36 4.80 -11.62
N SER A 211 -8.06 5.09 -12.71
CA SER A 211 -9.22 4.30 -13.16
C SER A 211 -8.89 2.85 -13.54
N LYS A 212 -7.62 2.55 -13.87
CA LYS A 212 -7.14 1.21 -14.25
C LYS A 212 -6.59 0.41 -13.06
N VAL A 213 -6.39 1.04 -11.91
CA VAL A 213 -5.91 0.39 -10.68
C VAL A 213 -6.73 -0.85 -10.30
N PRO A 214 -8.08 -0.82 -10.30
CA PRO A 214 -8.88 -2.01 -9.99
C PRO A 214 -8.61 -3.18 -10.96
N ARG A 215 -8.28 -2.89 -12.22
CA ARG A 215 -7.94 -3.90 -13.23
C ARG A 215 -6.56 -4.49 -12.99
N LEU A 216 -5.59 -3.66 -12.59
CA LEU A 216 -4.24 -4.08 -12.22
C LEU A 216 -4.24 -4.96 -10.97
N ILE A 217 -5.07 -4.65 -9.99
CA ILE A 217 -5.23 -5.46 -8.78
C ILE A 217 -5.96 -6.78 -9.13
N GLY A 218 -7.02 -6.70 -9.93
CA GLY A 218 -7.87 -7.82 -10.29
C GLY A 218 -8.82 -8.26 -9.17
N ARG A 219 -9.72 -9.20 -9.44
CA ARG A 219 -10.64 -9.74 -8.44
C ARG A 219 -9.86 -10.43 -7.31
N GLY A 220 -10.08 -9.99 -6.07
CA GLY A 220 -9.39 -10.56 -4.92
C GLY A 220 -7.87 -10.53 -5.01
N GLY A 221 -7.30 -9.61 -5.79
CA GLY A 221 -5.86 -9.51 -5.96
C GLY A 221 -5.24 -10.53 -6.95
N SER A 222 -6.04 -11.19 -7.78
CA SER A 222 -5.57 -12.26 -8.68
C SER A 222 -4.52 -11.77 -9.68
N MET A 223 -4.73 -10.61 -10.31
CA MET A 223 -3.81 -10.08 -11.31
C MET A 223 -2.48 -9.65 -10.68
N ILE A 224 -2.52 -8.90 -9.58
CA ILE A 224 -1.29 -8.48 -8.90
C ILE A 224 -0.50 -9.65 -8.33
N SER A 225 -1.18 -10.71 -7.85
CA SER A 225 -0.51 -11.92 -7.38
C SER A 225 0.18 -12.67 -8.52
N LEU A 226 -0.45 -12.73 -9.68
CA LEU A 226 0.14 -13.29 -10.90
C LEU A 226 1.37 -12.48 -11.33
N LEU A 227 1.27 -11.16 -11.38
CA LEU A 227 2.38 -10.28 -11.71
C LEU A 227 3.57 -10.50 -10.77
N LYS A 228 3.35 -10.43 -9.44
CA LYS A 228 4.42 -10.67 -8.44
C LYS A 228 5.12 -12.00 -8.64
N ARG A 229 4.36 -13.07 -8.92
CA ARG A 229 4.90 -14.41 -9.14
C ARG A 229 5.72 -14.50 -10.41
N LEU A 230 5.20 -13.97 -11.54
CA LEU A 230 5.85 -14.10 -12.83
C LEU A 230 7.03 -13.13 -13.01
N THR A 231 6.96 -11.92 -12.46
CA THR A 231 8.03 -10.92 -12.58
C THR A 231 9.07 -11.02 -11.47
N ARG A 232 8.80 -11.78 -10.40
CA ARG A 232 9.66 -11.89 -9.19
C ARG A 232 9.92 -10.55 -8.50
N CYS A 233 9.10 -9.53 -8.76
CA CYS A 233 9.17 -8.22 -8.14
C CYS A 233 8.24 -8.12 -6.95
N SER A 234 8.69 -7.42 -5.91
CA SER A 234 7.79 -6.86 -4.91
C SER A 234 7.04 -5.68 -5.52
N MET A 235 5.72 -5.65 -5.37
CA MET A 235 4.87 -4.60 -5.93
C MET A 235 3.91 -4.07 -4.89
N LEU A 236 3.79 -2.74 -4.82
CA LEU A 236 2.75 -2.05 -4.07
C LEU A 236 2.01 -1.11 -5.02
N VAL A 237 0.69 -1.23 -5.04
CA VAL A 237 -0.17 -0.44 -5.91
C VAL A 237 -0.99 0.50 -5.04
N GLY A 238 -0.74 1.80 -5.19
CA GLY A 238 -1.57 2.84 -4.57
C GLY A 238 -2.87 3.04 -5.33
N GLN A 239 -3.93 3.40 -4.63
CA GLN A 239 -5.21 3.73 -5.27
C GLN A 239 -5.13 5.00 -6.13
N ASN A 240 -4.07 5.79 -5.92
CA ASN A 240 -3.75 6.97 -6.72
C ASN A 240 -3.11 6.67 -8.09
N GLY A 241 -3.00 5.39 -8.48
CA GLY A 241 -2.38 4.99 -9.74
C GLY A 241 -0.85 4.97 -9.71
N ARG A 242 -0.22 5.28 -8.57
CA ARG A 242 1.23 5.12 -8.44
C ARG A 242 1.56 3.70 -7.98
N VAL A 243 2.45 3.04 -8.70
CA VAL A 243 2.91 1.68 -8.43
C VAL A 243 4.38 1.74 -8.05
N TRP A 244 4.72 1.14 -6.93
CA TRP A 244 6.11 0.94 -6.52
C TRP A 244 6.53 -0.49 -6.81
N LEU A 245 7.71 -0.65 -7.40
CA LEU A 245 8.29 -1.91 -7.86
C LEU A 245 9.68 -2.06 -7.27
N ASP A 246 9.98 -3.21 -6.69
CA ASP A 246 11.28 -3.55 -6.13
C ASP A 246 11.71 -4.94 -6.59
N GLY A 247 12.96 -5.04 -7.05
CA GLY A 247 13.53 -6.25 -7.64
C GLY A 247 14.80 -5.95 -8.44
N THR A 248 15.23 -6.90 -9.25
CA THR A 248 16.35 -6.64 -10.17
C THR A 248 15.94 -5.69 -11.29
N VAL A 249 16.89 -5.00 -11.91
CA VAL A 249 16.61 -4.05 -12.99
C VAL A 249 15.82 -4.70 -14.13
N ASP A 250 16.18 -5.92 -14.49
CA ASP A 250 15.50 -6.67 -15.56
C ASP A 250 14.09 -7.08 -15.16
N ASP A 251 13.90 -7.54 -13.93
CA ASP A 251 12.58 -7.91 -13.40
C ASP A 251 11.65 -6.69 -13.33
N ILE A 252 12.17 -5.54 -12.88
CA ILE A 252 11.42 -4.27 -12.86
C ILE A 252 11.04 -3.85 -14.29
N HIS A 253 11.93 -4.00 -15.26
CA HIS A 253 11.64 -3.68 -16.65
C HIS A 253 10.50 -4.54 -17.22
N VAL A 254 10.52 -5.85 -16.97
CA VAL A 254 9.44 -6.77 -17.34
C VAL A 254 8.13 -6.40 -16.65
N ALA A 255 8.19 -6.07 -15.36
CA ALA A 255 7.03 -5.66 -14.59
C ALA A 255 6.40 -4.38 -15.14
N MET A 256 7.21 -3.36 -15.44
CA MET A 256 6.75 -2.11 -16.05
C MET A 256 6.10 -2.32 -17.40
N ALA A 257 6.69 -3.16 -18.26
CA ALA A 257 6.13 -3.50 -19.58
C ALA A 257 4.78 -4.23 -19.44
N ALA A 258 4.68 -5.19 -18.52
CA ALA A 258 3.44 -5.90 -18.23
C ALA A 258 2.34 -4.96 -17.69
N ILE A 259 2.67 -4.04 -16.79
CA ILE A 259 1.72 -3.07 -16.26
C ILE A 259 1.22 -2.13 -17.37
N ARG A 260 2.09 -1.64 -18.24
CA ARG A 260 1.69 -0.81 -19.39
C ARG A 260 0.78 -1.56 -20.35
N LYS A 261 1.03 -2.85 -20.57
CA LYS A 261 0.15 -3.71 -21.37
C LYS A 261 -1.23 -3.83 -20.72
N ILE A 262 -1.30 -4.02 -19.40
CA ILE A 262 -2.57 -4.06 -18.67
C ILE A 262 -3.31 -2.73 -18.78
N GLU A 263 -2.60 -1.61 -18.69
CA GLU A 263 -3.17 -0.27 -18.80
C GLU A 263 -3.79 -0.04 -20.21
N SER A 264 -3.09 -0.40 -21.26
CA SER A 264 -3.54 -0.23 -22.64
C SER A 264 -4.68 -1.18 -23.03
N GLU A 265 -4.66 -2.42 -22.52
CA GLU A 265 -5.62 -3.46 -22.87
C GLU A 265 -6.66 -3.74 -21.77
N ALA A 266 -6.83 -2.81 -20.82
CA ALA A 266 -7.70 -2.98 -19.65
C ALA A 266 -9.15 -3.40 -19.97
N HIS A 267 -9.65 -3.07 -21.16
CA HIS A 267 -10.99 -3.38 -21.65
C HIS A 267 -11.14 -4.81 -22.20
N ARG A 268 -10.03 -5.53 -22.48
CA ARG A 268 -10.08 -6.87 -23.09
C ARG A 268 -10.49 -7.95 -22.11
N LEU A 269 -11.23 -8.94 -22.61
CA LEU A 269 -11.49 -10.20 -21.91
C LEU A 269 -10.27 -11.14 -22.04
N GLY A 270 -10.05 -12.00 -21.04
CA GLY A 270 -8.90 -12.93 -21.07
C GLY A 270 -7.52 -12.28 -20.89
N LEU A 271 -7.48 -11.04 -20.38
CA LEU A 271 -6.24 -10.27 -20.22
C LEU A 271 -5.21 -11.00 -19.33
N THR A 272 -5.67 -11.79 -18.35
CA THR A 272 -4.78 -12.50 -17.43
C THR A 272 -3.85 -13.48 -18.17
N ASP A 273 -4.39 -14.26 -19.08
CA ASP A 273 -3.61 -15.24 -19.85
C ASP A 273 -2.70 -14.54 -20.87
N ALA A 274 -3.21 -13.48 -21.49
CA ALA A 274 -2.42 -12.66 -22.42
C ALA A 274 -1.22 -11.98 -21.75
N VAL A 275 -1.39 -11.52 -20.50
CA VAL A 275 -0.30 -10.92 -19.71
C VAL A 275 0.69 -11.99 -19.25
N ALA A 276 0.22 -13.19 -18.86
CA ALA A 276 1.09 -14.28 -18.47
C ALA A 276 2.01 -14.69 -19.64
N ALA A 277 1.44 -14.95 -20.82
CA ALA A 277 2.20 -15.28 -22.02
C ALA A 277 3.21 -14.17 -22.38
N PHE A 278 2.79 -12.92 -22.33
CA PHE A 278 3.68 -11.78 -22.59
C PHE A 278 4.89 -11.70 -21.66
N ILE A 279 4.67 -11.94 -20.36
CA ILE A 279 5.78 -11.93 -19.38
C ILE A 279 6.74 -13.09 -19.64
N GLU A 280 6.22 -14.27 -19.97
CA GLU A 280 7.04 -15.45 -20.29
C GLU A 280 7.90 -15.20 -21.54
N ASP A 281 7.35 -14.60 -22.59
CA ASP A 281 8.08 -14.29 -23.80
C ASP A 281 9.15 -13.22 -23.55
N MET A 282 8.83 -12.15 -22.83
CA MET A 282 9.80 -11.12 -22.42
C MET A 282 10.95 -11.70 -21.60
N ARG A 283 10.69 -12.68 -20.73
CA ARG A 283 11.74 -13.35 -19.96
C ARG A 283 12.65 -14.20 -20.84
N LYS A 284 12.08 -14.97 -21.75
CA LYS A 284 12.89 -15.76 -22.72
C LYS A 284 13.82 -14.86 -23.53
N GLU A 285 13.31 -13.71 -23.99
CA GLU A 285 14.14 -12.74 -24.73
C GLU A 285 15.27 -12.15 -23.87
N LEU A 286 14.98 -11.83 -22.58
CA LEU A 286 15.99 -11.32 -21.67
C LEU A 286 17.07 -12.36 -21.36
N ASP A 287 16.66 -13.60 -21.11
CA ASP A 287 17.60 -14.70 -20.84
C ASP A 287 18.47 -14.98 -22.07
N ALA A 288 17.92 -14.96 -23.29
CA ALA A 288 18.66 -15.09 -24.53
C ALA A 288 19.69 -13.95 -24.70
N ARG A 289 19.30 -12.69 -24.44
CA ARG A 289 20.21 -11.53 -24.49
C ARG A 289 21.33 -11.59 -23.44
N LYS A 290 21.03 -12.13 -22.25
CA LYS A 290 22.05 -12.35 -21.20
C LYS A 290 23.06 -13.40 -21.66
N ALA A 291 22.62 -14.52 -22.15
CA ALA A 291 23.49 -15.57 -22.67
C ALA A 291 24.40 -15.05 -23.80
N GLU A 292 23.86 -14.26 -24.73
CA GLU A 292 24.65 -13.63 -25.80
C GLU A 292 25.70 -12.66 -25.26
N ARG A 293 25.36 -11.85 -24.26
CA ARG A 293 26.31 -10.92 -23.61
C ARG A 293 27.42 -11.66 -22.85
N GLU A 294 27.10 -12.75 -22.17
CA GLU A 294 28.09 -13.58 -21.50
C GLU A 294 29.05 -14.20 -22.49
N LEU A 295 28.57 -14.79 -23.58
CA LEU A 295 29.40 -15.35 -24.64
C LEU A 295 30.33 -14.29 -25.26
N THR A 296 29.81 -13.08 -25.51
CA THR A 296 30.64 -11.99 -26.07
C THR A 296 31.67 -11.47 -25.08
N ARG A 297 31.38 -11.49 -23.78
CA ARG A 297 32.33 -11.12 -22.75
C ARG A 297 33.44 -12.13 -22.62
N ASP A 298 33.09 -13.41 -22.57
CA ASP A 298 34.06 -14.51 -22.47
C ASP A 298 34.99 -14.54 -23.67
N ALA A 299 34.46 -14.36 -24.89
CA ALA A 299 35.25 -14.25 -26.11
C ALA A 299 36.22 -13.05 -26.09
N ARG A 300 35.82 -11.91 -25.51
CA ARG A 300 36.71 -10.74 -25.36
C ARG A 300 37.81 -10.97 -24.32
N GLU A 301 37.49 -11.65 -23.23
CA GLU A 301 38.47 -12.03 -22.21
C GLU A 301 39.51 -13.02 -22.76
N GLU A 302 39.06 -14.05 -23.50
CA GLU A 302 39.95 -14.98 -24.20
C GLU A 302 40.88 -14.28 -25.20
N TYR A 303 40.31 -13.35 -26.01
CA TYR A 303 41.10 -12.56 -26.95
C TYR A 303 42.14 -11.68 -26.24
N ALA A 304 41.78 -11.06 -25.13
CA ALA A 304 42.70 -10.24 -24.35
C ALA A 304 43.86 -11.07 -23.77
N ILE A 305 43.58 -12.25 -23.25
CA ILE A 305 44.60 -13.20 -22.74
C ILE A 305 45.51 -13.69 -23.86
N MET A 306 44.95 -14.01 -25.02
CA MET A 306 45.74 -14.42 -26.18
C MET A 306 46.66 -13.31 -26.65
N LYS A 307 46.19 -12.07 -26.74
CA LYS A 307 46.97 -10.92 -27.13
C LYS A 307 48.12 -10.67 -26.15
N GLU A 308 47.88 -10.73 -24.87
CA GLU A 308 48.93 -10.55 -23.85
C GLU A 308 50.03 -11.63 -23.93
N ARG A 309 49.66 -12.88 -24.33
CA ARG A 309 50.62 -13.93 -24.56
C ARG A 309 51.48 -13.72 -25.80
N ILE A 310 50.90 -13.17 -26.89
CA ILE A 310 51.61 -12.86 -28.12
C ILE A 310 52.60 -11.69 -27.84
N ASP A 311 52.14 -10.63 -27.21
CA ASP A 311 52.98 -9.46 -26.88
C ASP A 311 54.20 -9.86 -26.03
N LYS A 312 54.04 -10.78 -25.07
CA LYS A 312 55.15 -11.32 -24.27
C LYS A 312 56.14 -12.21 -25.04
N THR A 313 55.68 -12.86 -26.08
CA THR A 313 56.55 -13.74 -26.91
C THR A 313 57.34 -12.91 -27.94
N GLU A 314 56.91 -11.70 -28.27
CA GLU A 314 57.62 -10.79 -29.18
C GLU A 314 58.70 -9.92 -28.44
N GLU A 315 58.61 -9.87 -27.09
CA GLU A 315 59.59 -9.15 -26.25
C GLU A 315 60.78 -10.05 -25.78
N GLU A 316 60.73 -11.39 -25.97
CA GLU A 316 61.81 -12.34 -25.71
C GLU A 316 62.62 -12.63 -26.99
#